data_e39de5177f457e7e5329d89109fc6c1f
#
_entry.id   e39de5177f457e7e5329d89109fc6c1f
#
_cell.length_a   1.000
_cell.length_b   1.000
_cell.length_c   1.000
_cell.angle_alpha   90.00
_cell.angle_beta   90.00
_cell.angle_gamma   90.00
#
_symmetry.space_group_name_H-M   'P 1'
#
loop_
_entity.id
_entity.type
_entity.pdbx_description
1 polymer ?
#
loop_
_entity_poly.entity_id
_entity_poly.type
_entity_poly.pdbx_seq_one_letter_code
_entity_poly.pdbx_strand_id
1 'polypeptide(L)'
;MEKYRKFIGKKVVIVLSLLCYLMACMFTPFYYSNMPPTEDYLFGSLFCLLLGWAGILFHEGFLKVYFLAWYSNITYVFAIRSLIKDKYKCFLTLSSITFGLSLLFAFCPEVIIDEAGHTQMISMAAGYYLWVGSFSVLLIGVY
;
A
#
# COMPACT_ATOMS: atom_id res chain seq x y z
N MET A 1 -0.43 -29.53 -19.94
CA MET A 1 0.71 -29.01 -19.17
C MET A 1 0.70 -27.48 -19.04
N GLU A 2 0.44 -26.72 -20.10
CA GLU A 2 0.43 -25.25 -20.08
C GLU A 2 -0.60 -24.64 -19.10
N LYS A 3 -1.81 -25.19 -19.03
CA LYS A 3 -2.86 -24.77 -18.10
C LYS A 3 -2.47 -24.92 -16.62
N TYR A 4 -1.75 -26.01 -16.28
CA TYR A 4 -1.23 -26.22 -14.92
C TYR A 4 -0.11 -25.25 -14.56
N ARG A 5 0.80 -24.97 -15.49
CA ARG A 5 1.90 -24.02 -15.32
C ARG A 5 1.38 -22.59 -15.09
N LYS A 6 0.36 -22.18 -15.83
CA LYS A 6 -0.31 -20.89 -15.68
C LYS A 6 -1.06 -20.77 -14.35
N PHE A 7 -1.67 -21.86 -13.87
CA PHE A 7 -2.38 -21.91 -12.59
C PHE A 7 -1.42 -21.85 -11.39
N ILE A 8 -0.29 -22.57 -11.44
CA ILE A 8 0.76 -22.52 -10.39
C ILE A 8 1.38 -21.12 -10.34
N GLY A 9 1.69 -20.51 -11.49
CA GLY A 9 2.23 -19.16 -11.55
C GLY A 9 1.36 -18.12 -10.85
N LYS A 10 0.05 -18.12 -11.07
CA LYS A 10 -0.90 -17.22 -10.42
C LYS A 10 -0.89 -17.35 -8.89
N LYS A 11 -0.94 -18.60 -8.38
CA LYS A 11 -0.94 -18.84 -6.94
C LYS A 11 0.35 -18.35 -6.30
N VAL A 12 1.49 -18.61 -6.92
CA VAL A 12 2.79 -18.16 -6.44
C VAL A 12 2.84 -16.62 -6.38
N VAL A 13 2.40 -15.94 -7.43
CA VAL A 13 2.38 -14.47 -7.47
C VAL A 13 1.48 -13.90 -6.37
N ILE A 14 0.27 -14.45 -6.18
CA ILE A 14 -0.64 -14.01 -5.12
C ILE A 14 -0.01 -14.22 -3.75
N VAL A 15 0.58 -15.40 -3.50
CA VAL A 15 1.21 -15.72 -2.21
C VAL A 15 2.38 -14.78 -1.94
N LEU A 16 3.27 -14.58 -2.90
CA LEU A 16 4.42 -13.66 -2.75
C LEU A 16 3.95 -12.22 -2.49
N SER A 17 2.97 -11.75 -3.25
CA SER A 17 2.40 -10.42 -3.05
C SER A 17 1.79 -10.27 -1.66
N LEU A 18 1.01 -11.26 -1.18
CA LEU A 18 0.43 -11.25 0.16
C LEU A 18 1.49 -11.33 1.26
N LEU A 19 2.56 -12.12 1.08
CA LEU A 19 3.67 -12.15 2.03
C LEU A 19 4.36 -10.79 2.15
N CYS A 20 4.65 -10.13 1.03
CA CYS A 20 5.20 -8.76 1.04
C CYS A 20 4.24 -7.79 1.75
N TYR A 21 2.93 -7.91 1.51
CA TYR A 21 1.91 -7.08 2.15
C TYR A 21 1.86 -7.29 3.67
N LEU A 22 1.88 -8.55 4.13
CA LEU A 22 1.92 -8.88 5.56
C LEU A 22 3.21 -8.39 6.22
N MET A 23 4.35 -8.54 5.55
CA MET A 23 5.61 -7.99 6.02
C MET A 23 5.54 -6.46 6.14
N ALA A 24 4.94 -5.77 5.15
CA ALA A 24 4.74 -4.34 5.23
C ALA A 24 3.97 -3.90 6.47
N CYS A 25 2.97 -4.68 6.90
CA CYS A 25 2.20 -4.39 8.12
C CYS A 25 3.01 -4.48 9.42
N MET A 26 4.15 -5.18 9.40
CA MET A 26 5.02 -5.36 10.56
C MET A 26 6.11 -4.29 10.67
N PHE A 27 6.37 -3.54 9.61
CA PHE A 27 7.41 -2.51 9.58
C PHE A 27 6.82 -1.11 9.68
N THR A 28 7.64 -0.15 10.10
CA THR A 28 7.28 1.26 10.13
C THR A 28 7.07 1.80 8.71
N PRO A 29 5.95 2.50 8.42
CA PRO A 29 5.66 2.99 7.07
C PRO A 29 6.44 4.27 6.73
N PHE A 30 6.69 5.15 7.72
CA PHE A 30 7.42 6.40 7.59
C PHE A 30 8.01 6.83 8.93
N TYR A 31 9.04 7.68 8.89
CA TYR A 31 9.65 8.32 10.05
C TYR A 31 9.32 9.80 10.06
N TYR A 32 9.15 10.35 11.26
CA TYR A 32 9.05 11.80 11.46
C TYR A 32 10.44 12.43 11.51
N SER A 33 10.62 13.60 10.88
CA SER A 33 11.92 14.25 10.76
C SER A 33 12.53 14.68 12.11
N ASN A 34 11.72 14.90 13.14
CA ASN A 34 12.15 15.35 14.46
C ASN A 34 12.23 14.21 15.49
N MET A 35 11.96 12.97 15.12
CA MET A 35 12.10 11.82 16.02
C MET A 35 13.33 11.00 15.64
N PRO A 36 14.09 10.52 16.62
CA PRO A 36 15.21 9.63 16.32
C PRO A 36 14.69 8.34 15.65
N PRO A 37 15.41 7.82 14.64
CA PRO A 37 15.00 6.62 13.90
C PRO A 37 14.99 5.33 14.75
N THR A 38 15.27 5.42 16.04
CA THR A 38 15.40 4.30 16.98
C THR A 38 14.09 3.80 17.56
N GLU A 39 12.99 4.51 17.38
CA GLU A 39 11.66 4.03 17.78
C GLU A 39 10.96 3.41 16.56
N ASP A 40 11.31 2.16 16.26
CA ASP A 40 10.52 1.33 15.38
C ASP A 40 9.16 1.09 16.04
N TYR A 41 8.16 1.82 15.58
CA TYR A 41 6.78 1.52 15.98
C TYR A 41 6.37 0.21 15.35
N LEU A 42 6.61 -0.88 16.08
CA LEU A 42 6.14 -2.21 15.70
C LEU A 42 4.63 -2.08 15.39
N PHE A 43 4.21 -2.55 14.21
CA PHE A 43 2.84 -2.40 13.71
C PHE A 43 2.40 -0.98 13.30
N GLY A 44 3.30 -0.02 13.10
CA GLY A 44 2.93 1.32 12.59
C GLY A 44 2.18 1.25 11.27
N SER A 45 2.59 0.39 10.33
CA SER A 45 1.88 0.17 9.07
C SER A 45 0.51 -0.48 9.26
N LEU A 46 0.35 -1.38 10.25
CA LEU A 46 -0.97 -1.95 10.57
C LEU A 46 -1.92 -0.87 11.07
N PHE A 47 -1.44 0.05 11.88
CA PHE A 47 -2.21 1.19 12.34
C PHE A 47 -2.64 2.09 11.18
N CYS A 48 -1.72 2.39 10.25
CA CYS A 48 -2.03 3.12 9.01
C CYS A 48 -3.03 2.37 8.14
N LEU A 49 -2.98 1.04 8.08
CA LEU A 49 -3.95 0.23 7.34
C LEU A 49 -5.36 0.36 7.95
N LEU A 50 -5.49 0.33 9.27
CA LEU A 50 -6.78 0.39 9.95
C LEU A 50 -7.39 1.79 9.95
N LEU A 51 -6.58 2.85 10.09
CA LEU A 51 -7.04 4.22 10.29
C LEU A 51 -6.74 5.18 9.13
N GLY A 52 -5.91 4.79 8.17
CA GLY A 52 -5.47 5.69 7.09
C GLY A 52 -6.61 6.22 6.21
N TRP A 53 -7.74 5.51 6.12
CA TRP A 53 -8.94 6.02 5.43
C TRP A 53 -9.47 7.32 6.05
N ALA A 54 -9.29 7.48 7.35
CA ALA A 54 -9.75 8.64 8.07
C ALA A 54 -8.91 9.89 7.78
N GLY A 55 -7.70 9.73 7.25
CA GLY A 55 -6.84 10.85 6.86
C GLY A 55 -7.51 11.84 5.90
N ILE A 56 -8.43 11.37 5.04
CA ILE A 56 -9.22 12.25 4.17
C ILE A 56 -10.15 13.16 4.98
N LEU A 57 -10.60 12.74 6.16
CA LEU A 57 -11.51 13.50 7.01
C LEU A 57 -10.78 14.56 7.83
N PHE A 58 -9.56 14.25 8.27
CA PHE A 58 -8.80 15.10 9.20
C PHE A 58 -7.85 16.09 8.52
N HIS A 59 -7.45 15.82 7.27
CA HIS A 59 -6.57 16.73 6.54
C HIS A 59 -7.37 17.71 5.71
N GLU A 60 -6.85 18.92 5.54
CA GLU A 60 -7.45 19.96 4.71
C GLU A 60 -6.65 20.21 3.42
N GLY A 61 -7.30 20.87 2.45
CA GLY A 61 -6.67 21.28 1.22
C GLY A 61 -6.11 20.12 0.38
N PHE A 62 -4.94 20.33 -0.20
CA PHE A 62 -4.31 19.41 -1.12
C PHE A 62 -3.77 18.14 -0.45
N LEU A 63 -3.49 18.18 0.86
CA LEU A 63 -2.99 17.01 1.60
C LEU A 63 -3.95 15.81 1.54
N LYS A 64 -5.26 16.06 1.43
CA LYS A 64 -6.27 14.99 1.28
C LYS A 64 -5.97 14.05 0.11
N VAL A 65 -5.37 14.56 -0.97
CA VAL A 65 -5.08 13.78 -2.18
C VAL A 65 -4.12 12.63 -1.87
N TYR A 66 -3.15 12.83 -0.98
CA TYR A 66 -2.18 11.79 -0.62
C TYR A 66 -2.82 10.62 0.13
N PHE A 67 -3.89 10.89 0.89
CA PHE A 67 -4.62 9.84 1.62
C PHE A 67 -5.51 8.99 0.73
N LEU A 68 -5.74 9.39 -0.54
CA LEU A 68 -6.35 8.51 -1.54
C LEU A 68 -5.50 7.24 -1.75
N ALA A 69 -4.21 7.30 -1.47
CA ALA A 69 -3.33 6.14 -1.51
C ALA A 69 -3.85 4.97 -0.66
N TRP A 70 -4.54 5.23 0.44
CA TRP A 70 -5.13 4.19 1.29
C TRP A 70 -6.12 3.30 0.51
N TYR A 71 -6.87 3.86 -0.44
CA TYR A 71 -7.84 3.11 -1.23
C TYR A 71 -7.21 2.08 -2.16
N SER A 72 -5.88 2.14 -2.35
CA SER A 72 -5.14 1.07 -3.03
C SER A 72 -5.32 -0.29 -2.32
N ASN A 73 -5.54 -0.31 -1.00
CA ASN A 73 -5.81 -1.55 -0.26
C ASN A 73 -7.11 -2.20 -0.72
N ILE A 74 -8.15 -1.39 -0.98
CA ILE A 74 -9.44 -1.89 -1.47
C ILE A 74 -9.29 -2.40 -2.91
N THR A 75 -8.68 -1.61 -3.79
CA THR A 75 -8.46 -2.00 -5.19
C THR A 75 -7.55 -3.22 -5.31
N TYR A 76 -6.59 -3.40 -4.39
CA TYR A 76 -5.74 -4.58 -4.28
C TYR A 76 -6.54 -5.87 -4.03
N VAL A 77 -7.46 -5.85 -3.06
CA VAL A 77 -8.33 -7.01 -2.78
C VAL A 77 -9.18 -7.37 -4.00
N PHE A 78 -9.75 -6.37 -4.69
CA PHE A 78 -10.51 -6.60 -5.91
C PHE A 78 -9.64 -7.06 -7.07
N ALA A 79 -8.39 -6.62 -7.17
CA ALA A 79 -7.43 -7.11 -8.17
C ALA A 79 -7.13 -8.59 -7.97
N ILE A 80 -6.80 -9.02 -6.74
CA ILE A 80 -6.59 -10.44 -6.41
C ILE A 80 -7.83 -11.26 -6.75
N ARG A 81 -9.03 -10.80 -6.34
CA ARG A 81 -10.29 -11.49 -6.66
C ARG A 81 -10.51 -11.63 -8.16
N SER A 82 -10.18 -10.60 -8.94
CA SER A 82 -10.31 -10.63 -10.40
C SER A 82 -9.33 -11.61 -11.03
N LEU A 83 -8.10 -11.70 -10.50
CA LEU A 83 -7.10 -12.67 -10.93
C LEU A 83 -7.53 -14.11 -10.65
N ILE A 84 -8.07 -14.37 -9.45
CA ILE A 84 -8.61 -15.69 -9.08
C ILE A 84 -9.75 -16.10 -10.00
N LYS A 85 -10.60 -15.15 -10.43
CA LYS A 85 -11.75 -15.38 -11.33
C LYS A 85 -11.38 -15.35 -12.82
N ASP A 86 -10.10 -15.32 -13.17
CA ASP A 86 -9.62 -15.28 -14.57
C ASP A 86 -10.08 -14.03 -15.37
N LYS A 87 -10.48 -12.96 -14.70
CA LYS A 87 -10.91 -11.71 -15.32
C LYS A 87 -9.70 -10.79 -15.57
N TYR A 88 -8.81 -11.17 -16.49
CA TYR A 88 -7.52 -10.50 -16.70
C TYR A 88 -7.61 -9.01 -17.02
N LYS A 89 -8.56 -8.57 -17.84
CA LYS A 89 -8.73 -7.14 -18.14
C LYS A 89 -9.04 -6.34 -16.87
N CYS A 90 -9.99 -6.81 -16.07
CA CYS A 90 -10.37 -6.19 -14.81
C CYS A 90 -9.19 -6.23 -13.82
N PHE A 91 -8.47 -7.35 -13.74
CA PHE A 91 -7.27 -7.49 -12.94
C PHE A 91 -6.21 -6.44 -13.31
N LEU A 92 -5.84 -6.30 -14.57
CA LEU A 92 -4.84 -5.34 -15.03
C LEU A 92 -5.24 -3.89 -14.70
N THR A 93 -6.49 -3.53 -14.98
CA THR A 93 -6.99 -2.19 -14.66
C THR A 93 -6.90 -1.92 -13.15
N LEU A 94 -7.40 -2.83 -12.32
CA LEU A 94 -7.39 -2.67 -10.86
C LEU A 94 -5.96 -2.65 -10.30
N SER A 95 -5.06 -3.52 -10.77
CA SER A 95 -3.67 -3.55 -10.32
C SER A 95 -2.93 -2.27 -10.70
N SER A 96 -3.17 -1.73 -11.90
CA SER A 96 -2.59 -0.45 -12.32
C SER A 96 -3.10 0.72 -11.48
N ILE A 97 -4.40 0.74 -11.17
CA ILE A 97 -5.00 1.74 -10.27
C ILE A 97 -4.40 1.60 -8.87
N THR A 98 -4.31 0.38 -8.34
CA THR A 98 -3.71 0.08 -7.03
C THR A 98 -2.30 0.63 -6.93
N PHE A 99 -1.46 0.31 -7.92
CA PHE A 99 -0.08 0.77 -7.98
C PHE A 99 0.00 2.29 -8.09
N GLY A 100 -0.77 2.91 -8.99
CA GLY A 100 -0.81 4.37 -9.17
C GLY A 100 -1.24 5.11 -7.90
N LEU A 101 -2.30 4.63 -7.22
CA LEU A 101 -2.76 5.21 -5.95
C LEU A 101 -1.70 5.10 -4.85
N SER A 102 -1.02 3.95 -4.74
CA SER A 102 0.01 3.75 -3.72
C SER A 102 1.18 4.73 -3.86
N LEU A 103 1.54 5.10 -5.09
CA LEU A 103 2.61 6.06 -5.34
C LEU A 103 2.25 7.49 -4.92
N LEU A 104 0.98 7.86 -4.80
CA LEU A 104 0.58 9.20 -4.36
C LEU A 104 1.18 9.54 -3.00
N PHE A 105 1.23 8.57 -2.08
CA PHE A 105 1.76 8.80 -0.74
C PHE A 105 3.28 9.07 -0.72
N ALA A 106 4.02 8.62 -1.74
CA ALA A 106 5.45 8.93 -1.86
C ALA A 106 5.74 10.44 -1.95
N PHE A 107 4.78 11.21 -2.42
CA PHE A 107 4.88 12.66 -2.59
C PHE A 107 4.28 13.44 -1.40
N CYS A 108 3.81 12.74 -0.36
CA CYS A 108 3.27 13.38 0.85
C CYS A 108 4.43 14.01 1.64
N PRO A 109 4.47 15.35 1.78
CA PRO A 109 5.59 16.01 2.46
C PRO A 109 5.46 15.94 3.98
N GLU A 110 4.23 15.94 4.48
CA GLU A 110 3.92 16.07 5.90
C GLU A 110 2.60 15.42 6.28
N VAL A 111 2.46 15.06 7.53
CA VAL A 111 1.20 14.53 8.10
C VAL A 111 0.82 15.30 9.35
N ILE A 112 -0.47 15.36 9.65
CA ILE A 112 -0.98 15.94 10.91
C ILE A 112 -0.64 14.97 12.04
N ILE A 113 -0.07 15.50 13.12
CA ILE A 113 0.40 14.72 14.26
C ILE A 113 -0.47 14.87 15.51
N ASP A 114 -1.31 15.90 15.58
CA ASP A 114 -2.18 16.17 16.74
C ASP A 114 -3.53 16.76 16.34
N GLU A 115 -4.42 16.85 17.32
CA GLU A 115 -5.77 17.42 17.16
C GLU A 115 -5.78 18.93 16.88
N ALA A 116 -4.66 19.63 17.19
CA ALA A 116 -4.52 21.06 16.92
C ALA A 116 -4.13 21.35 15.45
N GLY A 117 -3.90 20.30 14.64
CA GLY A 117 -3.56 20.42 13.23
C GLY A 117 -2.09 20.69 12.96
N HIS A 118 -1.21 20.49 13.94
CA HIS A 118 0.24 20.60 13.69
C HIS A 118 0.68 19.51 12.71
N THR A 119 1.51 19.92 11.75
CA THR A 119 2.06 19.01 10.75
C THR A 119 3.52 18.73 11.00
N GLN A 120 3.98 17.54 10.59
CA GLN A 120 5.38 17.15 10.67
C GLN A 120 5.82 16.51 9.38
N MET A 121 7.02 16.89 8.90
CA MET A 121 7.62 16.27 7.71
C MET A 121 7.89 14.80 7.95
N ILE A 122 7.67 14.00 6.91
CA ILE A 122 7.90 12.55 6.95
C ILE A 122 8.89 12.12 5.89
N SER A 123 9.56 11.00 6.15
CA SER A 123 10.35 10.24 5.18
C SER A 123 9.84 8.80 5.11
N MET A 124 9.75 8.24 3.91
CA MET A 124 9.25 6.88 3.70
C MET A 124 10.23 5.86 4.28
N ALA A 125 9.68 4.84 4.94
CA ALA A 125 10.42 3.76 5.58
C ALA A 125 10.14 2.40 4.94
N ALA A 126 10.75 1.34 5.46
CA ALA A 126 10.69 -0.01 4.89
C ALA A 126 9.25 -0.52 4.70
N GLY A 127 8.35 -0.23 5.65
CA GLY A 127 6.94 -0.63 5.56
C GLY A 127 6.25 -0.10 4.31
N TYR A 128 6.48 1.17 3.96
CA TYR A 128 5.94 1.77 2.75
C TYR A 128 6.47 1.07 1.47
N TYR A 129 7.78 0.87 1.37
CA TYR A 129 8.38 0.23 0.20
C TYR A 129 7.93 -1.22 0.02
N LEU A 130 7.78 -1.98 1.11
CA LEU A 130 7.24 -3.33 1.07
C LEU A 130 5.76 -3.34 0.64
N TRP A 131 4.98 -2.35 1.09
CA TRP A 131 3.59 -2.20 0.71
C TRP A 131 3.45 -1.92 -0.80
N VAL A 132 4.18 -0.95 -1.34
CA VAL A 132 4.21 -0.68 -2.80
C VAL A 132 4.79 -1.87 -3.56
N GLY A 133 5.82 -2.52 -3.01
CA GLY A 133 6.42 -3.73 -3.57
C GLY A 133 5.43 -4.88 -3.73
N SER A 134 4.50 -5.05 -2.76
CA SER A 134 3.45 -6.07 -2.84
C SER A 134 2.56 -5.88 -4.08
N PHE A 135 2.20 -4.64 -4.39
CA PHE A 135 1.39 -4.29 -5.56
C PHE A 135 2.17 -4.47 -6.87
N SER A 136 3.47 -4.13 -6.84
CA SER A 136 4.38 -4.34 -7.99
C SER A 136 4.50 -5.82 -8.32
N VAL A 137 4.70 -6.67 -7.31
CA VAL A 137 4.76 -8.14 -7.48
C VAL A 137 3.48 -8.67 -8.10
N LEU A 138 2.31 -8.17 -7.63
CA LEU A 138 1.03 -8.59 -8.18
C LEU A 138 0.86 -8.15 -9.64
N LEU A 139 1.25 -6.92 -9.97
CA LEU A 139 1.11 -6.35 -11.32
C LEU A 139 2.04 -7.03 -12.32
N ILE A 140 3.33 -7.21 -11.98
CA ILE A 140 4.36 -7.70 -12.89
C ILE A 140 4.34 -9.23 -12.99
N GLY A 141 4.05 -9.93 -11.90
CA GLY A 141 4.18 -11.38 -11.81
C GLY A 141 3.17 -12.18 -12.64
N VAL A 142 2.22 -11.51 -13.30
CA VAL A 142 1.21 -12.16 -14.16
C VAL A 142 1.57 -12.06 -15.66
N TYR A 143 2.62 -11.29 -16.00
CA TYR A 143 3.19 -11.25 -17.35
C TYR A 143 4.21 -12.37 -17.52
#